data_d5c2559de2f94b31d7109cc188afcbec
#
_entry.id   d5c2559de2f94b31d7109cc188afcbec
#
_cell.length_a   1.000
_cell.length_b   1.000
_cell.length_c   1.000
_cell.angle_alpha   90.00
_cell.angle_beta   90.00
_cell.angle_gamma   90.00
#
_symmetry.space_group_name_H-M   'P 1'
#
loop_
_entity.id
_entity.type
_entity.pdbx_description
1 polymer ?
#
loop_
_entity_poly.entity_id
_entity_poly.type
_entity_poly.pdbx_seq_one_letter_code
_entity_poly.pdbx_strand_id
1 'polypeptide(L)'
;KFKILRVVRVLRLVKLARLLRASRILKRWETRVAINYGALQIMKSGFALVAIAHWSACVWHLQTIVSASLDNSWVLQYGYCLPDGLQPDNQTWVAAPGGQEGYVCMPSGSLYVACLYWSMMTVTSIGYGDIVPTHGNWAEQITATALMFANSVMWGRVIATFCEVLSTMNPAVTDFRITMDNLNRFIKNHDLPAGMRQRLRDYFHRTHHLQRTAAYRSVLLRMSPTLQLELLWHTNRKWLQKVSWLQEAEPGFITQLVLALKPMVFAPSEYATANMLYIVWRGVAIYGGRMIRSGGVWGDDMLICSEKLRTK
;
A
#
# COMPACT_ATOMS: atom_id res chain seq x y z
N LYS A 1 2.90 -34.98 36.39
CA LYS A 1 3.27 -33.62 36.87
C LYS A 1 4.33 -32.92 35.99
N PHE A 2 5.18 -33.65 35.24
CA PHE A 2 6.23 -33.01 34.39
C PHE A 2 5.74 -32.46 33.03
N LYS A 3 4.54 -32.82 32.55
CA LYS A 3 4.00 -32.35 31.25
C LYS A 3 3.70 -30.84 31.26
N ILE A 4 3.22 -30.30 32.38
CA ILE A 4 2.91 -28.87 32.56
C ILE A 4 4.18 -27.99 32.47
N LEU A 5 5.32 -28.47 33.00
CA LEU A 5 6.60 -27.77 32.92
C LEU A 5 7.13 -27.60 31.48
N ARG A 6 6.72 -28.47 30.54
CA ARG A 6 7.07 -28.32 29.11
C ARG A 6 6.29 -27.22 28.43
N VAL A 7 5.01 -27.06 28.79
CA VAL A 7 4.14 -25.97 28.27
C VAL A 7 4.68 -24.60 28.73
N VAL A 8 5.27 -24.52 29.92
CA VAL A 8 5.91 -23.27 30.40
C VAL A 8 7.08 -22.82 29.51
N ARG A 9 7.72 -23.74 28.76
CA ARG A 9 8.75 -23.35 27.78
C ARG A 9 8.18 -22.49 26.63
N VAL A 10 6.89 -22.61 26.33
CA VAL A 10 6.19 -21.77 25.33
C VAL A 10 6.17 -20.29 25.77
N LEU A 11 6.21 -20.01 27.08
CA LEU A 11 6.34 -18.65 27.60
C LEU A 11 7.66 -17.97 27.18
N ARG A 12 8.65 -18.74 26.70
CA ARG A 12 9.85 -18.15 26.09
C ARG A 12 9.53 -17.36 24.81
N LEU A 13 8.40 -17.64 24.16
CA LEU A 13 7.91 -16.87 23.00
C LEU A 13 7.54 -15.41 23.38
N VAL A 14 7.23 -15.15 24.66
CA VAL A 14 7.04 -13.77 25.15
C VAL A 14 8.30 -12.92 24.95
N LYS A 15 9.48 -13.53 24.85
CA LYS A 15 10.72 -12.83 24.49
C LYS A 15 10.67 -12.23 23.09
N LEU A 16 9.80 -12.73 22.19
CA LEU A 16 9.55 -12.14 20.87
C LEU A 16 8.88 -10.75 20.96
N ALA A 17 8.26 -10.41 22.09
CA ALA A 17 7.83 -9.03 22.36
C ALA A 17 8.97 -8.00 22.23
N ARG A 18 10.25 -8.44 22.33
CA ARG A 18 11.41 -7.60 22.03
C ARG A 18 11.47 -7.14 20.58
N LEU A 19 10.88 -7.88 19.64
CA LEU A 19 10.75 -7.48 18.23
C LEU A 19 9.90 -6.21 18.07
N LEU A 20 8.98 -5.93 18.99
CA LEU A 20 8.24 -4.66 19.01
C LEU A 20 9.18 -3.45 19.20
N ARG A 21 10.37 -3.64 19.75
CA ARG A 21 11.40 -2.58 19.84
C ARG A 21 11.98 -2.23 18.46
N ALA A 22 11.98 -3.17 17.51
CA ALA A 22 12.45 -2.93 16.14
C ALA A 22 11.56 -1.91 15.41
N SER A 23 10.26 -1.79 15.78
CA SER A 23 9.36 -0.80 15.22
C SER A 23 9.84 0.64 15.44
N ARG A 24 10.59 0.91 16.51
CA ARG A 24 11.17 2.23 16.79
C ARG A 24 12.33 2.58 15.86
N ILE A 25 13.09 1.58 15.43
CA ILE A 25 14.18 1.76 14.47
C ILE A 25 13.59 2.06 13.09
N LEU A 26 12.56 1.33 12.69
CA LEU A 26 11.83 1.59 11.43
C LEU A 26 11.28 3.02 11.36
N LYS A 27 10.68 3.53 12.45
CA LYS A 27 10.18 4.92 12.51
C LYS A 27 11.27 5.98 12.32
N ARG A 28 12.51 5.73 12.77
CA ARG A 28 13.63 6.65 12.55
C ARG A 28 14.12 6.64 11.09
N TRP A 29 13.98 5.52 10.40
CA TRP A 29 14.35 5.41 8.99
C TRP A 29 13.30 6.04 8.09
N GLU A 30 12.05 6.00 8.51
CA GLU A 30 10.89 6.57 7.80
C GLU A 30 11.06 8.06 7.48
N THR A 31 11.70 8.83 8.36
CA THR A 31 11.97 10.27 8.14
C THR A 31 13.15 10.56 7.22
N ARG A 32 14.02 9.59 6.97
CA ARG A 32 15.22 9.77 6.14
C ARG A 32 15.09 9.22 4.72
N VAL A 33 14.17 8.31 4.50
CA VAL A 33 13.96 7.62 3.21
C VAL A 33 12.53 7.86 2.77
N ALA A 34 12.36 8.26 1.51
CA ALA A 34 11.03 8.34 0.89
C ALA A 34 10.45 6.93 0.72
N ILE A 35 9.80 6.41 1.75
CA ILE A 35 9.22 5.06 1.75
C ILE A 35 7.85 5.10 1.08
N ASN A 36 7.62 4.18 0.17
CA ASN A 36 6.27 3.91 -0.33
C ASN A 36 5.48 3.17 0.76
N TYR A 37 4.55 3.88 1.41
CA TYR A 37 3.75 3.33 2.51
C TYR A 37 2.93 2.11 2.09
N GLY A 38 2.45 2.05 0.85
CA GLY A 38 1.73 0.88 0.33
C GLY A 38 2.63 -0.36 0.28
N ALA A 39 3.86 -0.23 -0.25
CA ALA A 39 4.83 -1.32 -0.27
C ALA A 39 5.20 -1.78 1.15
N LEU A 40 5.39 -0.84 2.08
CA LEU A 40 5.66 -1.15 3.48
C LEU A 40 4.50 -1.92 4.13
N GLN A 41 3.27 -1.55 3.83
CA GLN A 41 2.07 -2.21 4.36
C GLN A 41 1.93 -3.65 3.83
N ILE A 42 2.21 -3.87 2.54
CA ILE A 42 2.26 -5.23 1.96
C ILE A 42 3.35 -6.07 2.63
N MET A 43 4.56 -5.52 2.81
CA MET A 43 5.65 -6.23 3.48
C MET A 43 5.29 -6.60 4.92
N LYS A 44 4.68 -5.69 5.68
CA LYS A 44 4.20 -5.96 7.05
C LYS A 44 3.15 -7.08 7.07
N SER A 45 2.22 -7.07 6.12
CA SER A 45 1.20 -8.13 5.99
C SER A 45 1.80 -9.48 5.64
N GLY A 46 2.77 -9.52 4.72
CA GLY A 46 3.49 -10.74 4.37
C GLY A 46 4.28 -11.31 5.56
N PHE A 47 4.97 -10.45 6.31
CA PHE A 47 5.67 -10.90 7.53
C PHE A 47 4.69 -11.42 8.59
N ALA A 48 3.55 -10.75 8.79
CA ALA A 48 2.52 -11.21 9.72
C ALA A 48 1.95 -12.58 9.31
N LEU A 49 1.74 -12.80 8.00
CA LEU A 49 1.28 -14.07 7.46
C LEU A 49 2.26 -15.21 7.78
N VAL A 50 3.55 -15.00 7.52
CA VAL A 50 4.60 -15.99 7.81
C VAL A 50 4.72 -16.26 9.31
N ALA A 51 4.64 -15.22 10.14
CA ALA A 51 4.68 -15.37 11.60
C ALA A 51 3.51 -16.19 12.14
N ILE A 52 2.31 -15.97 11.62
CA ILE A 52 1.11 -16.71 12.02
C ILE A 52 1.18 -18.14 11.54
N ALA A 53 1.63 -18.40 10.31
CA ALA A 53 1.84 -19.75 9.81
C ALA A 53 2.84 -20.51 10.69
N HIS A 54 3.95 -19.87 11.08
CA HIS A 54 4.90 -20.44 12.02
C HIS A 54 4.26 -20.77 13.38
N TRP A 55 3.50 -19.83 13.97
CA TRP A 55 2.84 -20.08 15.25
C TRP A 55 1.78 -21.18 15.16
N SER A 56 0.98 -21.21 14.10
CA SER A 56 0.01 -22.27 13.86
C SER A 56 0.69 -23.63 13.71
N ALA A 57 1.82 -23.70 13.00
CA ALA A 57 2.65 -24.90 12.90
C ALA A 57 3.17 -25.38 14.25
N CYS A 58 3.65 -24.46 15.09
CA CYS A 58 4.10 -24.76 16.44
C CYS A 58 2.96 -25.29 17.33
N VAL A 59 1.78 -24.71 17.26
CA VAL A 59 0.60 -25.14 18.01
C VAL A 59 0.14 -26.52 17.53
N TRP A 60 0.09 -26.73 16.21
CA TRP A 60 -0.27 -28.01 15.60
C TRP A 60 0.69 -29.14 16.04
N HIS A 61 1.99 -28.88 16.05
CA HIS A 61 2.97 -29.85 16.55
C HIS A 61 2.91 -30.01 18.07
N LEU A 62 2.69 -28.94 18.84
CA LEU A 62 2.63 -28.99 20.30
C LEU A 62 1.54 -29.95 20.79
N GLN A 63 0.45 -30.01 20.09
CA GLN A 63 -0.67 -30.90 20.41
C GLN A 63 -0.24 -32.36 20.37
N THR A 64 0.59 -32.82 19.43
CA THR A 64 1.13 -34.19 19.38
C THR A 64 2.03 -34.49 20.59
N ILE A 65 2.79 -33.50 21.08
CA ILE A 65 3.67 -33.65 22.26
C ILE A 65 2.86 -33.78 23.56
N VAL A 66 1.73 -33.07 23.64
CA VAL A 66 0.86 -33.05 24.83
C VAL A 66 -0.07 -34.22 24.89
N SER A 67 -0.42 -34.85 23.77
CA SER A 67 -1.26 -36.04 23.70
C SER A 67 -0.74 -37.18 24.57
N ALA A 68 -1.65 -37.94 25.14
CA ALA A 68 -1.31 -39.07 26.04
C ALA A 68 -0.67 -40.22 25.28
N SER A 69 -1.09 -40.47 24.06
CA SER A 69 -0.62 -41.53 23.16
C SER A 69 -0.56 -41.03 21.72
N LEU A 70 0.33 -41.57 20.90
CA LEU A 70 0.41 -41.33 19.46
C LEU A 70 -0.50 -42.26 18.64
N ASP A 71 -1.11 -43.27 19.24
CA ASP A 71 -1.87 -44.30 18.52
C ASP A 71 -2.97 -43.73 17.62
N ASN A 72 -3.59 -42.61 18.03
CA ASN A 72 -4.62 -41.95 17.28
C ASN A 72 -4.21 -40.47 17.00
N SER A 73 -3.09 -40.30 16.29
CA SER A 73 -2.56 -38.99 15.96
C SER A 73 -2.24 -38.85 14.47
N TRP A 74 -2.30 -37.65 13.95
CA TRP A 74 -2.00 -37.37 12.55
C TRP A 74 -0.57 -37.76 12.16
N VAL A 75 0.40 -37.67 13.07
CA VAL A 75 1.80 -38.03 12.80
C VAL A 75 1.96 -39.52 12.55
N LEU A 76 1.17 -40.37 13.21
CA LEU A 76 1.15 -41.81 12.97
C LEU A 76 0.37 -42.15 11.71
N GLN A 77 -0.78 -41.50 11.51
CA GLN A 77 -1.65 -41.76 10.35
C GLN A 77 -0.94 -41.45 9.02
N TYR A 78 -0.09 -40.41 8.99
CA TYR A 78 0.64 -40.00 7.77
C TYR A 78 2.10 -40.50 7.73
N GLY A 79 2.49 -41.43 8.62
CA GLY A 79 3.82 -42.05 8.61
C GLY A 79 4.97 -41.14 9.02
N TYR A 80 4.71 -40.01 9.69
CA TYR A 80 5.75 -39.19 10.28
C TYR A 80 6.31 -39.75 11.56
N CYS A 81 5.56 -40.60 12.25
CA CYS A 81 6.00 -41.45 13.35
C CYS A 81 5.55 -42.88 13.10
N LEU A 82 6.34 -43.84 13.55
CA LEU A 82 6.05 -45.30 13.42
C LEU A 82 6.34 -45.97 14.74
N PRO A 83 5.70 -47.15 15.02
CA PRO A 83 6.11 -48.01 16.11
C PRO A 83 7.58 -48.45 15.96
N ASP A 84 8.29 -48.57 17.06
CA ASP A 84 9.69 -49.00 17.05
C ASP A 84 9.83 -50.41 16.43
N GLY A 85 10.81 -50.55 15.54
CA GLY A 85 11.00 -51.82 14.77
C GLY A 85 10.30 -51.90 13.42
N LEU A 86 9.44 -50.95 13.04
CA LEU A 86 8.72 -50.87 11.75
C LEU A 86 9.27 -49.81 10.79
N GLN A 87 10.38 -49.18 11.14
CA GLN A 87 10.97 -48.12 10.34
C GLN A 87 11.73 -48.64 9.11
N PRO A 88 11.60 -47.96 7.94
CA PRO A 88 12.44 -48.23 6.77
C PRO A 88 13.91 -47.85 7.02
N ASP A 89 14.85 -48.69 6.55
CA ASP A 89 16.30 -48.51 6.74
C ASP A 89 16.90 -47.30 6.00
N ASN A 90 16.17 -46.72 5.06
CA ASN A 90 16.65 -45.65 4.19
C ASN A 90 16.42 -44.21 4.74
N GLN A 91 15.92 -44.07 5.97
CA GLN A 91 15.60 -42.78 6.58
C GLN A 91 16.15 -42.72 8.01
N THR A 92 16.48 -41.46 8.44
CA THR A 92 16.88 -41.23 9.82
C THR A 92 15.67 -41.08 10.72
N TRP A 93 15.60 -41.88 11.76
CA TRP A 93 14.54 -41.88 12.76
C TRP A 93 15.10 -41.45 14.11
N VAL A 94 14.31 -40.75 14.89
CA VAL A 94 14.66 -40.27 16.23
C VAL A 94 13.57 -40.65 17.21
N ALA A 95 13.92 -40.71 18.51
CA ALA A 95 12.94 -41.00 19.55
C ALA A 95 11.76 -40.04 19.49
N ALA A 96 10.57 -40.51 19.74
CA ALA A 96 9.33 -39.74 19.63
C ALA A 96 9.37 -38.48 20.51
N PRO A 97 8.87 -37.35 20.00
CA PRO A 97 8.80 -36.13 20.77
C PRO A 97 7.86 -36.29 21.96
N GLY A 98 8.25 -35.76 23.13
CA GLY A 98 7.44 -35.90 24.34
C GLY A 98 7.77 -37.09 25.22
N GLY A 99 8.78 -37.94 24.85
CA GLY A 99 9.21 -39.08 25.63
C GLY A 99 8.15 -40.19 25.64
N GLN A 100 7.48 -40.40 24.51
CA GLN A 100 6.56 -41.49 24.29
C GLN A 100 7.37 -42.73 23.88
N GLU A 101 7.43 -43.70 24.76
CA GLU A 101 8.17 -44.97 24.55
C GLU A 101 7.47 -45.82 23.47
N GLY A 102 8.25 -46.55 22.71
CA GLY A 102 7.74 -47.47 21.67
C GLY A 102 7.45 -46.83 20.31
N TYR A 103 7.79 -45.57 20.10
CA TYR A 103 7.65 -44.86 18.83
C TYR A 103 8.93 -44.15 18.40
N VAL A 104 9.18 -44.19 17.10
CA VAL A 104 10.23 -43.39 16.45
C VAL A 104 9.60 -42.46 15.43
N CYS A 105 10.14 -41.27 15.30
CA CYS A 105 9.60 -40.22 14.43
C CYS A 105 10.68 -39.67 13.49
N MET A 106 10.26 -39.05 12.40
CA MET A 106 11.15 -38.30 11.55
C MET A 106 11.85 -37.18 12.34
N PRO A 107 13.03 -36.72 11.89
CA PRO A 107 13.74 -35.63 12.53
C PRO A 107 12.87 -34.39 12.72
N SER A 108 13.10 -33.64 13.79
CA SER A 108 12.29 -32.42 14.14
C SER A 108 12.18 -31.40 13.02
N GLY A 109 13.19 -31.32 12.14
CA GLY A 109 13.13 -30.44 10.95
C GLY A 109 12.06 -30.88 9.95
N SER A 110 11.96 -32.19 9.66
CA SER A 110 10.94 -32.75 8.74
C SER A 110 9.54 -32.57 9.31
N LEU A 111 9.36 -32.85 10.60
CA LEU A 111 8.08 -32.64 11.29
C LEU A 111 7.66 -31.15 11.27
N TYR A 112 8.62 -30.25 11.49
CA TYR A 112 8.34 -28.81 11.43
C TYR A 112 7.92 -28.38 10.03
N VAL A 113 8.59 -28.86 8.98
CA VAL A 113 8.23 -28.54 7.59
C VAL A 113 6.83 -29.06 7.27
N ALA A 114 6.46 -30.28 7.70
CA ALA A 114 5.11 -30.80 7.52
C ALA A 114 4.05 -29.96 8.24
N CYS A 115 4.31 -29.54 9.47
CA CYS A 115 3.42 -28.66 10.23
C CYS A 115 3.31 -27.28 9.58
N LEU A 116 4.43 -26.74 9.07
CA LEU A 116 4.43 -25.43 8.38
C LEU A 116 3.66 -25.49 7.05
N TYR A 117 3.83 -26.58 6.31
CA TYR A 117 3.07 -26.85 5.09
C TYR A 117 1.56 -26.88 5.38
N TRP A 118 1.13 -27.68 6.37
CA TRP A 118 -0.27 -27.73 6.82
C TRP A 118 -0.78 -26.34 7.25
N SER A 119 0.02 -25.59 7.99
CA SER A 119 -0.34 -24.23 8.41
C SER A 119 -0.49 -23.27 7.25
N MET A 120 0.43 -23.32 6.27
CA MET A 120 0.36 -22.42 5.11
C MET A 120 -0.88 -22.72 4.27
N MET A 121 -1.18 -23.98 3.96
CA MET A 121 -2.38 -24.34 3.19
C MET A 121 -3.68 -24.00 3.94
N THR A 122 -3.66 -24.04 5.28
CA THR A 122 -4.81 -23.69 6.11
C THR A 122 -5.02 -22.18 6.19
N VAL A 123 -3.95 -21.38 6.43
CA VAL A 123 -4.06 -19.91 6.52
C VAL A 123 -4.42 -19.30 5.18
N THR A 124 -3.91 -19.84 4.07
CA THR A 124 -4.23 -19.36 2.71
C THR A 124 -5.56 -19.91 2.18
N SER A 125 -6.29 -20.68 2.98
CA SER A 125 -7.57 -21.30 2.62
C SER A 125 -7.52 -22.23 1.39
N ILE A 126 -6.34 -22.79 1.06
CA ILE A 126 -6.18 -23.75 -0.05
C ILE A 126 -6.75 -25.13 0.33
N GLY A 127 -6.30 -25.69 1.47
CA GLY A 127 -6.85 -26.92 2.06
C GLY A 127 -6.82 -28.14 1.15
N TYR A 128 -5.63 -28.60 0.72
CA TYR A 128 -5.53 -29.80 -0.13
C TYR A 128 -6.12 -31.05 0.50
N GLY A 129 -6.18 -31.14 1.86
CA GLY A 129 -6.75 -32.28 2.56
C GLY A 129 -5.82 -33.51 2.64
N ASP A 130 -4.56 -33.33 2.33
CA ASP A 130 -3.51 -34.37 2.39
C ASP A 130 -2.99 -34.59 3.82
N ILE A 131 -3.08 -33.61 4.69
CA ILE A 131 -2.87 -33.69 6.14
C ILE A 131 -4.12 -33.13 6.82
N VAL A 132 -4.83 -34.01 7.56
CA VAL A 132 -6.04 -33.61 8.30
C VAL A 132 -5.99 -34.18 9.72
N PRO A 133 -6.79 -33.64 10.66
CA PRO A 133 -6.96 -34.24 12.00
C PRO A 133 -7.45 -35.68 11.92
N THR A 134 -6.92 -36.52 12.78
CA THR A 134 -7.29 -37.93 12.82
C THR A 134 -8.75 -38.11 13.22
N HIS A 135 -9.43 -39.04 12.55
CA HIS A 135 -10.80 -39.41 12.91
C HIS A 135 -10.88 -39.94 14.34
N GLY A 136 -11.83 -39.43 15.13
CA GLY A 136 -12.00 -39.80 16.52
C GLY A 136 -11.05 -39.15 17.52
N ASN A 137 -10.07 -38.33 17.05
CA ASN A 137 -9.25 -37.49 17.93
C ASN A 137 -9.87 -36.10 18.07
N TRP A 138 -10.78 -35.96 19.02
CA TRP A 138 -11.49 -34.70 19.26
C TRP A 138 -10.54 -33.54 19.61
N ALA A 139 -9.40 -33.82 20.26
CA ALA A 139 -8.43 -32.77 20.64
C ALA A 139 -7.74 -32.17 19.40
N GLU A 140 -7.36 -33.01 18.41
CA GLU A 140 -6.84 -32.56 17.11
C GLU A 140 -7.90 -31.75 16.35
N GLN A 141 -9.14 -32.27 16.30
CA GLN A 141 -10.22 -31.59 15.58
C GLN A 141 -10.57 -30.24 16.16
N ILE A 142 -10.63 -30.08 17.49
CA ILE A 142 -10.87 -28.80 18.15
C ILE A 142 -9.71 -27.84 17.89
N THR A 143 -8.47 -28.31 18.04
CA THR A 143 -7.28 -27.48 17.80
C THR A 143 -7.23 -27.01 16.37
N ALA A 144 -7.46 -27.90 15.39
CA ALA A 144 -7.53 -27.54 13.98
C ALA A 144 -8.63 -26.51 13.69
N THR A 145 -9.84 -26.73 14.24
CA THR A 145 -10.97 -25.81 14.06
C THR A 145 -10.66 -24.43 14.61
N ALA A 146 -10.06 -24.35 15.81
CA ALA A 146 -9.66 -23.08 16.41
C ALA A 146 -8.60 -22.34 15.57
N LEU A 147 -7.59 -23.10 15.06
CA LEU A 147 -6.56 -22.54 14.17
C LEU A 147 -7.15 -22.10 12.83
N MET A 148 -8.05 -22.87 12.23
CA MET A 148 -8.74 -22.50 10.99
C MET A 148 -9.51 -21.19 11.16
N PHE A 149 -10.26 -21.04 12.25
CA PHE A 149 -10.99 -19.80 12.53
C PHE A 149 -10.04 -18.60 12.69
N ALA A 150 -9.00 -18.73 13.51
CA ALA A 150 -8.02 -17.66 13.72
C ALA A 150 -7.30 -17.29 12.41
N ASN A 151 -6.90 -18.28 11.63
CA ASN A 151 -6.20 -18.12 10.37
C ASN A 151 -7.08 -17.48 9.29
N SER A 152 -8.38 -17.80 9.22
CA SER A 152 -9.31 -17.21 8.26
C SER A 152 -9.49 -15.70 8.47
N VAL A 153 -9.58 -15.25 9.73
CA VAL A 153 -9.64 -13.83 10.07
C VAL A 153 -8.37 -13.10 9.61
N MET A 154 -7.21 -13.72 9.80
CA MET A 154 -5.93 -13.13 9.38
C MET A 154 -5.79 -13.09 7.86
N TRP A 155 -6.20 -14.13 7.16
CA TRP A 155 -6.20 -14.14 5.71
C TRP A 155 -7.12 -13.07 5.13
N GLY A 156 -8.31 -12.90 5.70
CA GLY A 156 -9.22 -11.81 5.35
C GLY A 156 -8.57 -10.43 5.50
N ARG A 157 -7.79 -10.20 6.57
CA ARG A 157 -7.03 -8.95 6.74
C ARG A 157 -5.94 -8.76 5.68
N VAL A 158 -5.24 -9.82 5.32
CA VAL A 158 -4.21 -9.77 4.27
C VAL A 158 -4.85 -9.34 2.94
N ILE A 159 -5.95 -9.99 2.52
CA ILE A 159 -6.69 -9.64 1.30
C ILE A 159 -7.17 -8.18 1.36
N ALA A 160 -7.77 -7.75 2.47
CA ALA A 160 -8.24 -6.38 2.65
C ALA A 160 -7.09 -5.37 2.48
N THR A 161 -5.91 -5.65 3.06
CA THR A 161 -4.72 -4.80 2.92
C THR A 161 -4.25 -4.72 1.47
N PHE A 162 -4.23 -5.83 0.74
CA PHE A 162 -3.90 -5.82 -0.68
C PHE A 162 -4.87 -4.97 -1.49
N CYS A 163 -6.17 -5.12 -1.28
CA CYS A 163 -7.19 -4.33 -1.95
C CYS A 163 -7.06 -2.83 -1.64
N GLU A 164 -6.82 -2.47 -0.37
CA GLU A 164 -6.58 -1.09 0.06
C GLU A 164 -5.37 -0.49 -0.65
N VAL A 165 -4.24 -1.18 -0.63
CA VAL A 165 -3.00 -0.69 -1.27
C VAL A 165 -3.19 -0.55 -2.77
N LEU A 166 -3.78 -1.54 -3.45
CA LEU A 166 -4.03 -1.47 -4.89
C LEU A 166 -4.94 -0.28 -5.25
N SER A 167 -5.95 0.00 -4.45
CA SER A 167 -6.86 1.14 -4.69
C SER A 167 -6.20 2.49 -4.42
N THR A 168 -5.24 2.57 -3.49
CA THR A 168 -4.58 3.82 -3.09
C THR A 168 -3.25 4.08 -3.81
N MET A 169 -2.67 3.09 -4.48
CA MET A 169 -1.37 3.26 -5.16
C MET A 169 -1.37 4.31 -6.28
N ASN A 170 -2.48 4.46 -6.99
CA ASN A 170 -2.60 5.39 -8.12
C ASN A 170 -3.90 6.19 -8.08
N PRO A 171 -4.13 7.05 -7.09
CA PRO A 171 -5.39 7.79 -6.95
C PRO A 171 -5.69 8.65 -8.18
N ALA A 172 -4.67 9.29 -8.78
CA ALA A 172 -4.85 10.11 -9.98
C ALA A 172 -5.38 9.32 -11.19
N VAL A 173 -4.96 8.06 -11.35
CA VAL A 173 -5.45 7.20 -12.43
C VAL A 173 -6.90 6.78 -12.18
N THR A 174 -7.23 6.49 -10.93
CA THR A 174 -8.58 6.11 -10.52
C THR A 174 -9.54 7.29 -10.70
N ASP A 175 -9.17 8.47 -10.24
CA ASP A 175 -9.96 9.71 -10.40
C ASP A 175 -10.16 10.05 -11.87
N PHE A 176 -9.14 9.88 -12.71
CA PHE A 176 -9.24 10.09 -14.14
C PHE A 176 -10.24 9.10 -14.79
N ARG A 177 -10.19 7.82 -14.44
CA ARG A 177 -11.15 6.82 -14.94
C ARG A 177 -12.58 7.16 -14.56
N ILE A 178 -12.81 7.51 -13.28
CA ILE A 178 -14.13 7.93 -12.79
C ILE A 178 -14.62 9.16 -13.54
N THR A 179 -13.74 10.14 -13.77
CA THR A 179 -14.08 11.36 -14.54
C THR A 179 -14.45 11.03 -15.97
N MET A 180 -13.71 10.14 -16.65
CA MET A 180 -14.00 9.71 -18.01
C MET A 180 -15.29 8.90 -18.13
N ASP A 181 -15.60 8.05 -17.16
CA ASP A 181 -16.85 7.31 -17.10
C ASP A 181 -18.06 8.25 -16.91
N ASN A 182 -17.91 9.25 -16.05
CA ASN A 182 -18.93 10.28 -15.86
C ASN A 182 -19.11 11.11 -17.13
N LEU A 183 -18.02 11.48 -17.81
CA LEU A 183 -18.07 12.17 -19.10
C LEU A 183 -18.78 11.34 -20.16
N ASN A 184 -18.49 10.06 -20.25
CA ASN A 184 -19.15 9.16 -21.22
C ASN A 184 -20.64 9.03 -20.94
N ARG A 185 -21.06 8.97 -19.66
CA ARG A 185 -22.49 8.99 -19.27
C ARG A 185 -23.14 10.32 -19.63
N PHE A 186 -22.47 11.44 -19.37
CA PHE A 186 -22.94 12.77 -19.73
C PHE A 186 -23.14 12.90 -21.25
N ILE A 187 -22.15 12.49 -22.05
CA ILE A 187 -22.19 12.49 -23.51
C ILE A 187 -23.38 11.67 -24.02
N LYS A 188 -23.63 10.50 -23.42
CA LYS A 188 -24.76 9.63 -23.81
C LYS A 188 -26.11 10.23 -23.41
N ASN A 189 -26.22 10.80 -22.23
CA ASN A 189 -27.49 11.34 -21.74
C ASN A 189 -27.96 12.62 -22.49
N HIS A 190 -27.00 13.35 -23.07
CA HIS A 190 -27.28 14.60 -23.80
C HIS A 190 -27.15 14.49 -25.33
N ASP A 191 -26.94 13.27 -25.87
CA ASP A 191 -26.80 12.99 -27.31
C ASP A 191 -25.88 13.97 -28.02
N LEU A 192 -24.70 14.26 -27.48
CA LEU A 192 -23.78 15.25 -28.03
C LEU A 192 -23.28 14.87 -29.43
N PRO A 193 -23.07 15.85 -30.34
CA PRO A 193 -22.51 15.60 -31.67
C PRO A 193 -21.11 14.98 -31.64
N ALA A 194 -20.78 14.17 -32.67
CA ALA A 194 -19.51 13.41 -32.70
C ALA A 194 -18.25 14.30 -32.52
N GLY A 195 -18.23 15.46 -33.21
CA GLY A 195 -17.09 16.41 -33.07
C GLY A 195 -16.93 16.96 -31.66
N MET A 196 -18.04 17.23 -30.94
CA MET A 196 -17.99 17.68 -29.56
C MET A 196 -17.54 16.58 -28.59
N ARG A 197 -17.99 15.34 -28.80
CA ARG A 197 -17.56 14.17 -28.01
C ARG A 197 -16.05 14.00 -28.04
N GLN A 198 -15.45 14.11 -29.23
CA GLN A 198 -14.00 13.98 -29.39
C GLN A 198 -13.26 15.13 -28.71
N ARG A 199 -13.69 16.38 -28.92
CA ARG A 199 -13.06 17.55 -28.29
C ARG A 199 -13.08 17.47 -26.76
N LEU A 200 -14.20 17.04 -26.16
CA LEU A 200 -14.31 16.86 -24.71
C LEU A 200 -13.35 15.78 -24.21
N ARG A 201 -13.27 14.61 -24.88
CA ARG A 201 -12.33 13.57 -24.49
C ARG A 201 -10.89 14.03 -24.60
N ASP A 202 -10.52 14.68 -25.69
CA ASP A 202 -9.17 15.22 -25.87
C ASP A 202 -8.82 16.25 -24.80
N TYR A 203 -9.78 17.09 -24.40
CA TYR A 203 -9.60 18.06 -23.32
C TYR A 203 -9.29 17.35 -22.01
N PHE A 204 -10.09 16.38 -21.57
CA PHE A 204 -9.88 15.66 -20.33
C PHE A 204 -8.58 14.83 -20.34
N HIS A 205 -8.22 14.23 -21.47
CA HIS A 205 -6.92 13.55 -21.60
C HIS A 205 -5.74 14.50 -21.45
N ARG A 206 -5.84 15.71 -22.00
CA ARG A 206 -4.77 16.73 -21.87
C ARG A 206 -4.72 17.35 -20.48
N THR A 207 -5.85 17.46 -19.77
CA THR A 207 -5.93 18.06 -18.44
C THR A 207 -5.65 17.09 -17.30
N HIS A 208 -5.52 15.80 -17.56
CA HIS A 208 -5.29 14.78 -16.55
C HIS A 208 -4.12 15.12 -15.57
N HIS A 209 -3.04 15.74 -16.07
CA HIS A 209 -1.91 16.12 -15.24
C HIS A 209 -2.24 17.25 -14.23
N LEU A 210 -3.27 18.04 -14.44
CA LEU A 210 -3.68 19.13 -13.53
C LEU A 210 -4.31 18.58 -12.24
N GLN A 211 -4.89 17.38 -12.25
CA GLN A 211 -5.44 16.75 -11.05
C GLN A 211 -4.34 16.51 -10.01
N ARG A 212 -3.11 16.19 -10.46
CA ARG A 212 -1.94 16.10 -9.56
C ARG A 212 -1.59 17.44 -8.92
N THR A 213 -1.74 18.53 -9.65
CA THR A 213 -1.45 19.88 -9.13
C THR A 213 -2.41 20.27 -8.01
N ALA A 214 -3.68 19.88 -8.11
CA ALA A 214 -4.66 20.09 -7.05
C ALA A 214 -4.30 19.33 -5.76
N ALA A 215 -3.83 18.09 -5.88
CA ALA A 215 -3.35 17.30 -4.74
C ALA A 215 -2.12 17.95 -4.07
N TYR A 216 -1.17 18.46 -4.85
CA TYR A 216 0.01 19.17 -4.29
C TYR A 216 -0.39 20.45 -3.55
N ARG A 217 -1.42 21.17 -4.01
CA ARG A 217 -1.91 22.36 -3.31
C ARG A 217 -2.41 22.03 -1.90
N SER A 218 -3.10 20.92 -1.72
CA SER A 218 -3.55 20.50 -0.39
C SER A 218 -2.41 20.21 0.58
N VAL A 219 -1.28 19.70 0.06
CA VAL A 219 -0.05 19.48 0.83
C VAL A 219 0.60 20.81 1.21
N LEU A 220 0.70 21.75 0.27
CA LEU A 220 1.24 23.08 0.52
C LEU A 220 0.51 23.80 1.65
N LEU A 221 -0.82 23.77 1.64
CA LEU A 221 -1.65 24.44 2.67
C LEU A 221 -1.46 23.87 4.09
N ARG A 222 -0.86 22.69 4.24
CA ARG A 222 -0.56 22.08 5.54
C ARG A 222 0.84 22.41 6.07
N MET A 223 1.66 23.12 5.29
CA MET A 223 3.01 23.52 5.68
C MET A 223 3.00 24.83 6.45
N SER A 224 4.07 25.09 7.22
CA SER A 224 4.28 26.40 7.84
C SER A 224 4.53 27.47 6.78
N PRO A 225 4.18 28.75 7.04
CA PRO A 225 4.34 29.83 6.06
C PRO A 225 5.77 29.95 5.51
N THR A 226 6.79 29.75 6.34
CA THR A 226 8.21 29.81 5.94
C THR A 226 8.56 28.70 4.94
N LEU A 227 8.14 27.47 5.22
CA LEU A 227 8.36 26.34 4.30
C LEU A 227 7.55 26.47 3.00
N GLN A 228 6.34 27.03 3.08
CA GLN A 228 5.55 27.35 1.88
C GLN A 228 6.31 28.31 0.97
N LEU A 229 6.83 29.41 1.53
CA LEU A 229 7.57 30.41 0.77
C LEU A 229 8.80 29.79 0.10
N GLU A 230 9.63 29.07 0.85
CA GLU A 230 10.86 28.46 0.35
C GLU A 230 10.56 27.48 -0.80
N LEU A 231 9.57 26.60 -0.62
CA LEU A 231 9.16 25.62 -1.62
C LEU A 231 8.56 26.29 -2.86
N LEU A 232 7.66 27.28 -2.66
CA LEU A 232 7.02 27.99 -3.76
C LEU A 232 8.03 28.80 -4.57
N TRP A 233 8.98 29.43 -3.90
CA TRP A 233 10.09 30.14 -4.58
C TRP A 233 10.92 29.16 -5.40
N HIS A 234 11.31 28.03 -4.84
CA HIS A 234 12.13 27.03 -5.54
C HIS A 234 11.41 26.47 -6.78
N THR A 235 10.12 26.14 -6.65
CA THR A 235 9.33 25.52 -7.73
C THR A 235 8.94 26.50 -8.83
N ASN A 236 8.76 27.78 -8.49
CA ASN A 236 8.24 28.80 -9.39
C ASN A 236 9.31 29.80 -9.87
N ARG A 237 10.57 29.63 -9.47
CA ARG A 237 11.69 30.54 -9.75
C ARG A 237 11.79 30.96 -11.22
N LYS A 238 11.56 30.04 -12.16
CA LYS A 238 11.75 30.29 -13.60
C LYS A 238 10.87 31.42 -14.16
N TRP A 239 9.65 31.56 -13.66
CA TRP A 239 8.76 32.62 -14.11
C TRP A 239 8.75 33.82 -13.16
N LEU A 240 8.90 33.62 -11.85
CA LEU A 240 9.02 34.68 -10.88
C LEU A 240 10.14 35.68 -11.24
N GLN A 241 11.27 35.18 -11.71
CA GLN A 241 12.41 35.98 -12.14
C GLN A 241 12.16 36.76 -13.45
N LYS A 242 11.13 36.42 -14.23
CA LYS A 242 10.80 37.14 -15.48
C LYS A 242 9.86 38.32 -15.28
N VAL A 243 9.18 38.37 -14.14
CA VAL A 243 8.27 39.45 -13.78
C VAL A 243 9.03 40.46 -12.92
N SER A 244 9.41 41.60 -13.50
CA SER A 244 10.32 42.56 -12.87
C SER A 244 9.80 43.08 -11.51
N TRP A 245 8.54 43.42 -11.41
CA TRP A 245 7.93 43.94 -10.18
C TRP A 245 7.76 42.86 -9.07
N LEU A 246 7.82 41.56 -9.40
CA LEU A 246 7.81 40.51 -8.39
C LEU A 246 9.17 40.29 -7.73
N GLN A 247 10.26 40.74 -8.35
CA GLN A 247 11.61 40.59 -7.78
C GLN A 247 11.81 41.41 -6.52
N GLU A 248 11.13 42.54 -6.42
CA GLU A 248 11.18 43.46 -5.30
C GLU A 248 10.00 43.30 -4.32
N ALA A 249 9.09 42.36 -4.61
CA ALA A 249 7.89 42.17 -3.81
C ALA A 249 8.19 41.43 -2.49
N GLU A 250 7.41 41.78 -1.47
CA GLU A 250 7.50 41.14 -0.16
C GLU A 250 7.24 39.62 -0.25
N PRO A 251 8.03 38.80 0.45
CA PRO A 251 7.87 37.33 0.44
C PRO A 251 6.46 36.81 0.76
N GLY A 252 5.77 37.51 1.68
CA GLY A 252 4.39 37.17 2.03
C GLY A 252 3.41 37.36 0.86
N PHE A 253 3.56 38.44 0.10
CA PHE A 253 2.77 38.69 -1.10
C PHE A 253 3.01 37.66 -2.20
N ILE A 254 4.27 37.30 -2.45
CA ILE A 254 4.63 36.29 -3.44
C ILE A 254 3.96 34.92 -3.07
N THR A 255 3.98 34.56 -1.78
CA THR A 255 3.35 33.32 -1.32
C THR A 255 1.84 33.35 -1.58
N GLN A 256 1.15 34.43 -1.24
CA GLN A 256 -0.28 34.54 -1.48
C GLN A 256 -0.62 34.56 -2.96
N LEU A 257 0.16 35.28 -3.78
CA LEU A 257 -0.01 35.28 -5.23
C LEU A 257 0.11 33.88 -5.84
N VAL A 258 1.17 33.16 -5.53
CA VAL A 258 1.39 31.81 -6.08
C VAL A 258 0.31 30.84 -5.62
N LEU A 259 -0.16 30.96 -4.38
CA LEU A 259 -1.29 30.16 -3.88
C LEU A 259 -2.62 30.55 -4.52
N ALA A 260 -2.78 31.77 -4.97
CA ALA A 260 -3.99 32.24 -5.68
C ALA A 260 -4.03 31.79 -7.15
N LEU A 261 -2.88 31.47 -7.76
CA LEU A 261 -2.82 31.01 -9.13
C LEU A 261 -3.63 29.72 -9.33
N LYS A 262 -4.47 29.71 -10.38
CA LYS A 262 -5.26 28.55 -10.76
C LYS A 262 -4.73 27.98 -12.07
N PRO A 263 -4.42 26.68 -12.14
CA PRO A 263 -4.05 26.06 -13.41
C PRO A 263 -5.26 26.01 -14.34
N MET A 264 -5.09 26.54 -15.55
CA MET A 264 -6.09 26.51 -16.62
C MET A 264 -5.49 25.87 -17.87
N VAL A 265 -6.30 25.18 -18.62
CA VAL A 265 -5.93 24.62 -19.92
C VAL A 265 -6.87 25.17 -20.95
N PHE A 266 -6.30 25.68 -22.02
CA PHE A 266 -7.04 26.20 -23.17
C PHE A 266 -6.93 25.20 -24.33
N ALA A 267 -8.03 24.99 -25.05
CA ALA A 267 -8.02 24.24 -26.29
C ALA A 267 -7.30 25.03 -27.39
N PRO A 268 -6.84 24.38 -28.47
CA PRO A 268 -6.29 25.10 -29.63
C PRO A 268 -7.28 26.14 -30.14
N SER A 269 -6.80 27.36 -30.38
CA SER A 269 -7.57 28.50 -30.85
C SER A 269 -8.65 29.03 -29.88
N GLU A 270 -8.56 28.69 -28.60
CA GLU A 270 -9.40 29.24 -27.56
C GLU A 270 -8.80 30.57 -27.03
N TYR A 271 -9.68 31.54 -26.78
CA TYR A 271 -9.29 32.85 -26.27
C TYR A 271 -9.23 32.85 -24.76
N ALA A 272 -8.14 33.36 -24.20
CA ALA A 272 -8.02 33.60 -22.78
C ALA A 272 -8.85 34.82 -22.36
N THR A 273 -9.41 34.76 -21.14
CA THR A 273 -10.21 35.88 -20.60
C THR A 273 -9.34 37.10 -20.40
N ALA A 274 -9.83 38.27 -20.77
CA ALA A 274 -9.11 39.53 -20.56
C ALA A 274 -9.00 39.90 -19.07
N ASN A 275 -8.09 40.81 -18.75
CA ASN A 275 -7.89 41.36 -17.38
C ASN A 275 -7.44 40.32 -16.33
N MET A 276 -6.63 39.36 -16.73
CA MET A 276 -6.00 38.40 -15.83
C MET A 276 -4.51 38.29 -16.14
N LEU A 277 -3.70 38.05 -15.10
CA LEU A 277 -2.30 37.70 -15.24
C LEU A 277 -2.17 36.23 -15.64
N TYR A 278 -1.53 35.97 -16.76
CA TYR A 278 -1.29 34.62 -17.27
C TYR A 278 0.20 34.28 -17.30
N ILE A 279 0.49 33.06 -16.89
CA ILE A 279 1.84 32.50 -16.90
C ILE A 279 1.79 31.23 -17.73
N VAL A 280 2.53 31.18 -18.84
CA VAL A 280 2.58 29.97 -19.68
C VAL A 280 3.42 28.91 -19.00
N TRP A 281 2.77 27.91 -18.46
CA TRP A 281 3.46 26.75 -17.90
C TRP A 281 3.96 25.80 -19.01
N ARG A 282 3.07 25.49 -19.97
CA ARG A 282 3.34 24.57 -21.08
C ARG A 282 2.55 25.00 -22.31
N GLY A 283 3.18 24.90 -23.47
CA GLY A 283 2.55 25.29 -24.75
C GLY A 283 2.99 26.66 -25.24
N VAL A 284 2.17 27.25 -26.09
CA VAL A 284 2.40 28.53 -26.73
C VAL A 284 1.11 29.34 -26.69
N ALA A 285 1.20 30.62 -26.36
CA ALA A 285 0.12 31.59 -26.48
C ALA A 285 0.53 32.72 -27.44
N ILE A 286 -0.45 33.36 -28.08
CA ILE A 286 -0.24 34.54 -28.91
C ILE A 286 -0.94 35.73 -28.22
N TYR A 287 -0.19 36.74 -27.92
CA TYR A 287 -0.70 37.97 -27.33
C TYR A 287 -0.08 39.20 -28.05
N GLY A 288 -0.93 40.12 -28.53
CA GLY A 288 -0.46 41.30 -29.26
C GLY A 288 0.39 40.99 -30.49
N GLY A 289 0.12 39.88 -31.21
CA GLY A 289 0.93 39.41 -32.36
C GLY A 289 2.25 38.78 -31.99
N ARG A 290 2.59 38.66 -30.69
CA ARG A 290 3.83 38.00 -30.22
C ARG A 290 3.56 36.59 -29.70
N MET A 291 4.47 35.70 -30.02
CA MET A 291 4.43 34.30 -29.55
C MET A 291 5.07 34.20 -28.17
N ILE A 292 4.27 33.82 -27.15
CA ILE A 292 4.69 33.64 -25.78
C ILE A 292 4.86 32.14 -25.52
N ARG A 293 6.07 31.72 -25.14
CA ARG A 293 6.42 30.32 -24.84
C ARG A 293 6.44 30.05 -23.35
N SER A 294 6.61 28.80 -22.96
CA SER A 294 6.74 28.35 -21.58
C SER A 294 7.65 29.27 -20.73
N GLY A 295 7.13 29.68 -19.57
CA GLY A 295 7.74 30.66 -18.67
C GLY A 295 7.57 32.12 -19.09
N GLY A 296 6.83 32.42 -20.15
CA GLY A 296 6.41 33.78 -20.49
C GLY A 296 5.18 34.21 -19.70
N VAL A 297 5.01 35.50 -19.55
CA VAL A 297 3.94 36.11 -18.77
C VAL A 297 3.31 37.21 -19.62
N TRP A 298 1.99 37.39 -19.50
CA TRP A 298 1.27 38.53 -20.06
C TRP A 298 0.08 38.90 -19.15
N GLY A 299 -0.47 40.08 -19.39
CA GLY A 299 -1.59 40.62 -18.60
C GLY A 299 -1.14 41.29 -17.29
N ASP A 300 0.15 41.61 -17.14
CA ASP A 300 0.69 42.38 -16.05
C ASP A 300 0.22 43.84 -16.08
N ASP A 301 -0.20 44.34 -17.26
CA ASP A 301 -0.85 45.65 -17.45
C ASP A 301 -2.20 45.78 -16.71
N MET A 302 -2.81 44.69 -16.29
CA MET A 302 -4.03 44.75 -15.47
C MET A 302 -3.87 45.49 -14.15
N LEU A 303 -2.63 45.57 -13.64
CA LEU A 303 -2.28 46.30 -12.40
C LEU A 303 -2.31 47.83 -12.60
N ILE A 304 -2.33 48.28 -13.85
CA ILE A 304 -2.38 49.71 -14.18
C ILE A 304 -3.83 50.18 -14.01
N CYS A 305 -4.07 51.05 -13.05
CA CYS A 305 -5.40 51.59 -12.75
C CYS A 305 -5.98 52.47 -13.89
N SER A 306 -5.11 53.06 -14.73
CA SER A 306 -5.54 53.94 -15.84
C SER A 306 -5.83 53.12 -17.09
N GLU A 307 -7.08 53.09 -17.57
CA GLU A 307 -7.47 52.44 -18.81
C GLU A 307 -6.73 52.94 -20.06
N LYS A 308 -6.29 54.21 -20.05
CA LYS A 308 -5.54 54.82 -21.16
C LYS A 308 -4.12 54.28 -21.30
N LEU A 309 -3.57 53.74 -20.24
CA LEU A 309 -2.21 53.21 -20.20
C LEU A 309 -2.16 51.67 -20.33
N ARG A 310 -3.33 51.00 -20.27
CA ARG A 310 -3.40 49.58 -20.57
C ARG A 310 -3.16 49.39 -22.07
N THR A 311 -2.16 48.64 -22.42
CA THR A 311 -1.86 48.25 -23.80
C THR A 311 -3.06 47.53 -24.40
N LYS A 312 -3.54 48.04 -25.52
CA LYS A 312 -4.62 47.39 -26.31
C LYS A 312 -4.18 46.04 -26.89
#